data_7f4049b3e5f872eda2dee0570d535f61
#
_entry.id   7f4049b3e5f872eda2dee0570d535f61
#
_cell.length_a   1.000
_cell.length_b   1.000
_cell.length_c   1.000
_cell.angle_alpha   90.00
_cell.angle_beta   90.00
_cell.angle_gamma   90.00
#
_symmetry.space_group_name_H-M   'P 1'
#
loop_
_entity.id
_entity.type
_entity.pdbx_description
1 polymer ?
#
loop_
_entity_poly.entity_id
_entity_poly.type
_entity_poly.pdbx_seq_one_letter_code
_entity_poly.pdbx_strand_id
1 'polypeptide(L)'
;GPISGEVKATTVDAEGMIKEGREIAAIHPNMVVKIPMTVEGLKAVKVLSAEGIKTNVTLIFTANQALLAARAGATYVSPFLGRLDDISTAGIDLIQDIVQIFDNYGLETEIIAASIRNPIHVTDCALAGAHIATVPYKVIEQMTKHPLTDAGIEKFQADYRAVFGD
;
A
#
# COMPACT_ATOMS: atom_id res chain seq x y z
N GLY A 1 1.66 0.24 14.86
CA GLY A 1 1.45 -0.60 13.69
C GLY A 1 2.75 -0.82 12.91
N PRO A 2 2.74 -1.61 11.83
CA PRO A 2 3.94 -1.85 11.01
C PRO A 2 4.43 -0.57 10.32
N ILE A 3 5.75 -0.45 10.18
CA ILE A 3 6.42 0.68 9.54
C ILE A 3 7.40 0.13 8.50
N SER A 4 7.28 0.55 7.24
CA SER A 4 8.23 0.15 6.20
C SER A 4 9.48 1.05 6.20
N GLY A 5 10.66 0.43 6.38
CA GLY A 5 11.97 1.05 6.15
C GLY A 5 12.57 0.49 4.87
N GLU A 6 12.95 1.36 3.94
CA GLU A 6 13.46 0.93 2.63
C GLU A 6 14.99 0.81 2.63
N VAL A 7 15.50 -0.23 1.96
CA VAL A 7 16.93 -0.36 1.68
C VAL A 7 17.40 0.82 0.81
N LYS A 8 18.68 1.16 0.87
CA LYS A 8 19.20 2.30 0.10
C LYS A 8 18.98 2.09 -1.40
N ALA A 9 18.60 3.16 -2.09
CA ALA A 9 18.38 3.11 -3.54
C ALA A 9 19.63 2.74 -4.35
N THR A 10 20.81 2.91 -3.76
CA THR A 10 22.11 2.57 -4.35
C THR A 10 22.55 1.14 -4.09
N THR A 11 21.86 0.41 -3.21
CA THR A 11 22.12 -1.01 -2.93
C THR A 11 21.35 -1.87 -3.90
N VAL A 12 22.02 -2.45 -4.89
CA VAL A 12 21.39 -3.13 -6.04
C VAL A 12 21.55 -4.64 -6.03
N ASP A 13 22.40 -5.20 -5.17
CA ASP A 13 22.66 -6.63 -5.04
C ASP A 13 21.92 -7.24 -3.84
N ALA A 14 21.64 -8.53 -3.90
CA ALA A 14 20.91 -9.24 -2.86
C ALA A 14 21.65 -9.23 -1.50
N GLU A 15 22.96 -9.40 -1.51
CA GLU A 15 23.77 -9.45 -0.27
C GLU A 15 23.68 -8.13 0.50
N GLY A 16 23.83 -7.00 -0.19
CA GLY A 16 23.68 -5.67 0.39
C GLY A 16 22.27 -5.43 0.93
N MET A 17 21.23 -5.80 0.18
CA MET A 17 19.84 -5.68 0.62
C MET A 17 19.53 -6.55 1.84
N ILE A 18 20.09 -7.75 1.93
CA ILE A 18 19.93 -8.65 3.09
C ILE A 18 20.58 -8.03 4.31
N LYS A 19 21.82 -7.53 4.18
CA LYS A 19 22.53 -6.87 5.28
C LYS A 19 21.75 -5.67 5.80
N GLU A 20 21.37 -4.74 4.93
CA GLU A 20 20.58 -3.57 5.30
C GLU A 20 19.20 -3.97 5.87
N GLY A 21 18.57 -4.99 5.32
CA GLY A 21 17.29 -5.51 5.80
C GLY A 21 17.36 -6.01 7.24
N ARG A 22 18.42 -6.71 7.62
CA ARG A 22 18.64 -7.12 9.01
C ARG A 22 18.86 -5.92 9.94
N GLU A 23 19.60 -4.91 9.49
CA GLU A 23 19.82 -3.67 10.24
C GLU A 23 18.50 -2.90 10.46
N ILE A 24 17.67 -2.76 9.42
CA ILE A 24 16.35 -2.13 9.50
C ILE A 24 15.43 -2.91 10.45
N ALA A 25 15.36 -4.22 10.31
CA ALA A 25 14.52 -5.06 11.16
C ALA A 25 14.91 -5.00 12.64
N ALA A 26 16.19 -4.81 12.95
CA ALA A 26 16.70 -4.69 14.32
C ALA A 26 16.29 -3.37 15.02
N ILE A 27 15.82 -2.36 14.31
CA ILE A 27 15.42 -1.06 14.89
C ILE A 27 14.21 -1.23 15.82
N HIS A 28 13.20 -1.99 15.40
CA HIS A 28 11.99 -2.20 16.18
C HIS A 28 11.20 -3.43 15.66
N PRO A 29 10.46 -4.17 16.51
CA PRO A 29 9.65 -5.31 16.08
C PRO A 29 8.58 -5.01 15.02
N ASN A 30 8.16 -3.74 14.90
CA ASN A 30 7.18 -3.32 13.89
C ASN A 30 7.81 -2.98 12.53
N MET A 31 9.13 -3.06 12.40
CA MET A 31 9.78 -2.75 11.12
C MET A 31 9.48 -3.81 10.08
N VAL A 32 9.21 -3.33 8.89
CA VAL A 32 9.03 -4.12 7.66
C VAL A 32 10.07 -3.62 6.67
N VAL A 33 10.86 -4.52 6.12
CA VAL A 33 11.93 -4.17 5.18
C VAL A 33 11.35 -3.96 3.79
N LYS A 34 11.43 -2.74 3.26
CA LYS A 34 10.93 -2.43 1.94
C LYS A 34 12.03 -2.62 0.90
N ILE A 35 11.73 -3.44 -0.13
CA ILE A 35 12.70 -3.92 -1.11
C ILE A 35 12.14 -3.71 -2.53
N PRO A 36 12.94 -3.18 -3.48
CA PRO A 36 12.48 -2.97 -4.85
C PRO A 36 12.27 -4.30 -5.60
N MET A 37 11.29 -4.32 -6.51
CA MET A 37 10.94 -5.48 -7.34
C MET A 37 12.00 -5.72 -8.42
N THR A 38 13.06 -6.41 -8.05
CA THR A 38 14.14 -6.84 -8.94
C THR A 38 14.47 -8.31 -8.69
N VAL A 39 15.23 -8.94 -9.56
CA VAL A 39 15.72 -10.33 -9.33
C VAL A 39 16.53 -10.39 -8.03
N GLU A 40 17.43 -9.45 -7.79
CA GLU A 40 18.23 -9.37 -6.57
C GLU A 40 17.34 -9.08 -5.33
N GLY A 41 16.34 -8.21 -5.48
CA GLY A 41 15.34 -7.96 -4.45
C GLY A 41 14.57 -9.22 -4.05
N LEU A 42 14.13 -10.02 -5.02
CA LEU A 42 13.45 -11.31 -4.73
C LEU A 42 14.35 -12.32 -4.02
N LYS A 43 15.64 -12.37 -4.36
CA LYS A 43 16.60 -13.19 -3.62
C LYS A 43 16.72 -12.74 -2.16
N ALA A 44 16.80 -11.43 -1.94
CA ALA A 44 16.84 -10.85 -0.60
C ALA A 44 15.56 -11.14 0.19
N VAL A 45 14.39 -10.97 -0.41
CA VAL A 45 13.09 -11.28 0.19
C VAL A 45 13.04 -12.74 0.65
N LYS A 46 13.48 -13.67 -0.19
CA LYS A 46 13.48 -15.10 0.15
C LYS A 46 14.33 -15.41 1.39
N VAL A 47 15.49 -14.78 1.51
CA VAL A 47 16.38 -14.98 2.67
C VAL A 47 15.78 -14.34 3.92
N LEU A 48 15.37 -13.09 3.84
CA LEU A 48 14.81 -12.35 4.99
C LEU A 48 13.51 -12.99 5.49
N SER A 49 12.63 -13.44 4.59
CA SER A 49 11.42 -14.15 4.95
C SER A 49 11.70 -15.46 5.68
N ALA A 50 12.71 -16.23 5.25
CA ALA A 50 13.13 -17.45 5.94
C ALA A 50 13.69 -17.18 7.35
N GLU A 51 14.20 -15.98 7.60
CA GLU A 51 14.65 -15.50 8.91
C GLU A 51 13.50 -14.90 9.77
N GLY A 52 12.26 -14.92 9.27
CA GLY A 52 11.10 -14.34 9.96
C GLY A 52 11.02 -12.81 9.88
N ILE A 53 11.83 -12.18 9.04
CA ILE A 53 11.82 -10.73 8.82
C ILE A 53 10.73 -10.40 7.79
N LYS A 54 9.79 -9.52 8.17
CA LYS A 54 8.73 -9.05 7.30
C LYS A 54 9.26 -8.16 6.20
N THR A 55 8.79 -8.38 4.96
CA THR A 55 9.21 -7.61 3.79
C THR A 55 8.02 -7.01 3.06
N ASN A 56 8.24 -5.86 2.43
CA ASN A 56 7.31 -5.16 1.55
C ASN A 56 7.98 -4.94 0.19
N VAL A 57 7.55 -5.68 -0.83
CA VAL A 57 8.12 -5.52 -2.18
C VAL A 57 7.44 -4.35 -2.87
N THR A 58 8.24 -3.36 -3.23
CA THR A 58 7.79 -2.10 -3.82
C THR A 58 8.08 -2.00 -5.32
N LEU A 59 7.53 -0.96 -5.97
CA LEU A 59 7.66 -0.72 -7.42
C LEU A 59 7.07 -1.85 -8.25
N ILE A 60 5.89 -2.29 -7.86
CA ILE A 60 5.12 -3.31 -8.58
C ILE A 60 4.16 -2.62 -9.55
N PHE A 61 4.23 -2.99 -10.81
CA PHE A 61 3.43 -2.45 -11.92
C PHE A 61 2.71 -3.53 -12.75
N THR A 62 2.94 -4.81 -12.43
CA THR A 62 2.25 -5.95 -13.06
C THR A 62 1.84 -6.99 -12.02
N ALA A 63 0.78 -7.75 -12.33
CA ALA A 63 0.34 -8.84 -11.48
C ALA A 63 1.39 -9.97 -11.40
N ASN A 64 2.16 -10.19 -12.47
CA ASN A 64 3.27 -11.15 -12.47
C ASN A 64 4.36 -10.79 -11.45
N GLN A 65 4.68 -9.50 -11.32
CA GLN A 65 5.63 -9.02 -10.31
C GLN A 65 5.12 -9.30 -8.90
N ALA A 66 3.85 -9.02 -8.64
CA ALA A 66 3.23 -9.30 -7.34
C ALA A 66 3.22 -10.80 -7.02
N LEU A 67 2.89 -11.64 -7.99
CA LEU A 67 2.90 -13.10 -7.84
C LEU A 67 4.31 -13.61 -7.50
N LEU A 68 5.35 -13.15 -8.19
CA LEU A 68 6.74 -13.54 -7.91
C LEU A 68 7.16 -13.09 -6.49
N ALA A 69 6.79 -11.88 -6.08
CA ALA A 69 7.09 -11.37 -4.76
C ALA A 69 6.41 -12.20 -3.65
N ALA A 70 5.13 -12.53 -3.82
CA ALA A 70 4.40 -13.38 -2.89
C ALA A 70 5.04 -14.78 -2.78
N ARG A 71 5.42 -15.38 -3.91
CA ARG A 71 6.08 -16.70 -3.94
C ARG A 71 7.50 -16.67 -3.37
N ALA A 72 8.17 -15.53 -3.37
CA ALA A 72 9.44 -15.34 -2.67
C ALA A 72 9.27 -15.22 -1.14
N GLY A 73 8.05 -15.05 -0.63
CA GLY A 73 7.73 -14.95 0.78
C GLY A 73 7.50 -13.53 1.29
N ALA A 74 7.22 -12.58 0.40
CA ALA A 74 6.89 -11.22 0.80
C ALA A 74 5.67 -11.19 1.72
N THR A 75 5.74 -10.43 2.83
CA THR A 75 4.59 -10.16 3.70
C THR A 75 3.63 -9.20 3.02
N TYR A 76 4.16 -8.21 2.34
CA TYR A 76 3.41 -7.18 1.62
C TYR A 76 3.94 -6.98 0.21
N VAL A 77 3.04 -6.57 -0.70
CA VAL A 77 3.37 -6.05 -2.02
C VAL A 77 2.76 -4.66 -2.18
N SER A 78 3.49 -3.75 -2.79
CA SER A 78 3.05 -2.37 -3.03
C SER A 78 2.90 -2.08 -4.52
N PRO A 79 1.76 -2.42 -5.15
CA PRO A 79 1.44 -2.02 -6.52
C PRO A 79 1.13 -0.53 -6.61
N PHE A 80 1.66 0.13 -7.65
CA PHE A 80 1.62 1.58 -7.84
C PHE A 80 0.55 1.99 -8.85
N LEU A 81 -0.74 1.99 -8.45
CA LEU A 81 -1.83 2.28 -9.38
C LEU A 81 -1.79 3.71 -9.94
N GLY A 82 -1.49 4.72 -9.13
CA GLY A 82 -1.50 6.11 -9.60
C GLY A 82 -0.45 6.40 -10.67
N ARG A 83 0.72 5.75 -10.63
CA ARG A 83 1.72 5.89 -11.69
C ARG A 83 1.28 5.26 -13.01
N LEU A 84 0.45 4.22 -12.97
CA LEU A 84 -0.15 3.65 -14.17
C LEU A 84 -1.17 4.62 -14.77
N ASP A 85 -2.00 5.25 -13.95
CA ASP A 85 -2.93 6.27 -14.42
C ASP A 85 -2.21 7.47 -15.06
N ASP A 86 -1.03 7.85 -14.52
CA ASP A 86 -0.19 8.91 -15.09
C ASP A 86 0.24 8.64 -16.56
N ILE A 87 0.24 7.37 -16.97
CA ILE A 87 0.57 6.93 -18.35
C ILE A 87 -0.66 6.38 -19.12
N SER A 88 -1.86 6.77 -18.68
CA SER A 88 -3.13 6.38 -19.32
C SER A 88 -3.42 4.86 -19.29
N THR A 89 -2.96 4.18 -18.25
CA THR A 89 -3.28 2.79 -17.98
C THR A 89 -4.13 2.72 -16.72
N ALA A 90 -5.26 2.01 -16.74
CA ALA A 90 -6.15 1.90 -15.60
C ALA A 90 -5.45 1.17 -14.43
N GLY A 91 -4.95 1.93 -13.46
CA GLY A 91 -4.16 1.38 -12.34
C GLY A 91 -4.98 0.48 -11.43
N ILE A 92 -6.31 0.68 -11.36
CA ILE A 92 -7.19 -0.17 -10.56
C ILE A 92 -7.24 -1.61 -11.07
N ASP A 93 -7.12 -1.83 -12.37
CA ASP A 93 -7.11 -3.18 -12.96
C ASP A 93 -5.95 -4.01 -12.40
N LEU A 94 -4.78 -3.38 -12.18
CA LEU A 94 -3.64 -4.03 -11.52
C LEU A 94 -4.00 -4.54 -10.12
N ILE A 95 -4.69 -3.73 -9.32
CA ILE A 95 -5.09 -4.11 -7.96
C ILE A 95 -6.07 -5.28 -8.02
N GLN A 96 -7.08 -5.22 -8.89
CA GLN A 96 -8.08 -6.28 -9.07
C GLN A 96 -7.44 -7.60 -9.50
N ASP A 97 -6.53 -7.56 -10.47
CA ASP A 97 -5.81 -8.75 -10.95
C ASP A 97 -4.98 -9.40 -9.83
N ILE A 98 -4.27 -8.58 -9.03
CA ILE A 98 -3.46 -9.10 -7.92
C ILE A 98 -4.36 -9.74 -6.85
N VAL A 99 -5.46 -9.08 -6.46
CA VAL A 99 -6.42 -9.62 -5.48
C VAL A 99 -6.96 -10.96 -5.98
N GLN A 100 -7.43 -11.02 -7.23
CA GLN A 100 -7.97 -12.24 -7.82
C GLN A 100 -6.95 -13.39 -7.85
N ILE A 101 -5.69 -13.09 -8.21
CA ILE A 101 -4.62 -14.11 -8.22
C ILE A 101 -4.32 -14.59 -6.81
N PHE A 102 -4.21 -13.69 -5.86
CA PHE A 102 -3.89 -14.06 -4.47
C PHE A 102 -5.00 -14.90 -3.86
N ASP A 103 -6.26 -14.55 -4.11
CA ASP A 103 -7.42 -15.33 -3.67
C ASP A 103 -7.45 -16.72 -4.31
N ASN A 104 -7.22 -16.81 -5.62
CA ASN A 104 -7.25 -18.08 -6.36
C ASN A 104 -6.23 -19.11 -5.82
N TYR A 105 -5.10 -18.63 -5.32
CA TYR A 105 -4.02 -19.48 -4.83
C TYR A 105 -3.86 -19.48 -3.31
N GLY A 106 -4.75 -18.80 -2.58
CA GLY A 106 -4.71 -18.69 -1.11
C GLY A 106 -3.38 -18.10 -0.61
N LEU A 107 -2.88 -17.05 -1.28
CA LEU A 107 -1.63 -16.39 -0.88
C LEU A 107 -1.90 -15.43 0.27
N GLU A 108 -1.13 -15.55 1.35
CA GLU A 108 -1.30 -14.74 2.56
C GLU A 108 -0.64 -13.35 2.47
N THR A 109 0.06 -13.07 1.37
CA THR A 109 0.70 -11.76 1.12
C THR A 109 -0.36 -10.67 1.02
N GLU A 110 -0.24 -9.63 1.82
CA GLU A 110 -1.16 -8.49 1.81
C GLU A 110 -0.79 -7.44 0.76
N ILE A 111 -1.82 -6.81 0.20
CA ILE A 111 -1.70 -5.81 -0.86
C ILE A 111 -1.79 -4.41 -0.27
N ILE A 112 -0.75 -3.61 -0.45
CA ILE A 112 -0.72 -2.19 -0.11
C ILE A 112 -0.91 -1.39 -1.40
N ALA A 113 -2.11 -0.90 -1.65
CA ALA A 113 -2.36 0.01 -2.77
C ALA A 113 -1.52 1.29 -2.59
N ALA A 114 -0.56 1.49 -3.48
CA ALA A 114 0.41 2.59 -3.41
C ALA A 114 0.21 3.60 -4.53
N SER A 115 0.79 4.80 -4.36
CA SER A 115 0.64 5.89 -5.34
C SER A 115 -0.81 6.39 -5.46
N ILE A 116 -1.53 6.44 -4.36
CA ILE A 116 -2.89 6.99 -4.29
C ILE A 116 -2.85 8.48 -4.62
N ARG A 117 -3.73 8.94 -5.51
CA ARG A 117 -3.79 10.33 -6.00
C ARG A 117 -5.02 11.10 -5.53
N ASN A 118 -6.13 10.42 -5.24
CA ASN A 118 -7.42 11.05 -4.96
C ASN A 118 -8.34 10.10 -4.17
N PRO A 119 -9.47 10.60 -3.62
CA PRO A 119 -10.42 9.78 -2.86
C PRO A 119 -11.04 8.62 -3.65
N ILE A 120 -11.21 8.74 -4.97
CA ILE A 120 -11.77 7.68 -5.81
C ILE A 120 -10.83 6.47 -5.79
N HIS A 121 -9.51 6.68 -5.91
CA HIS A 121 -8.54 5.58 -5.78
C HIS A 121 -8.70 4.82 -4.46
N VAL A 122 -8.96 5.51 -3.35
CA VAL A 122 -9.16 4.86 -2.03
C VAL A 122 -10.39 3.97 -2.06
N THR A 123 -11.52 4.49 -2.58
CA THR A 123 -12.77 3.73 -2.67
C THR A 123 -12.61 2.52 -3.59
N ASP A 124 -12.04 2.72 -4.77
CA ASP A 124 -11.88 1.66 -5.78
C ASP A 124 -10.95 0.55 -5.26
N CYS A 125 -9.83 0.91 -4.61
CA CYS A 125 -8.94 -0.06 -4.00
C CYS A 125 -9.59 -0.85 -2.86
N ALA A 126 -10.41 -0.18 -2.04
CA ALA A 126 -11.16 -0.83 -0.97
C ALA A 126 -12.20 -1.82 -1.52
N LEU A 127 -12.93 -1.42 -2.58
CA LEU A 127 -13.89 -2.29 -3.26
C LEU A 127 -13.22 -3.47 -3.99
N ALA A 128 -12.03 -3.25 -4.54
CA ALA A 128 -11.24 -4.30 -5.16
C ALA A 128 -10.68 -5.33 -4.17
N GLY A 129 -10.65 -5.02 -2.87
CA GLY A 129 -10.16 -5.92 -1.83
C GLY A 129 -8.68 -5.73 -1.48
N ALA A 130 -8.08 -4.56 -1.77
CA ALA A 130 -6.76 -4.22 -1.23
C ALA A 130 -6.81 -4.17 0.31
N HIS A 131 -5.81 -4.74 0.96
CA HIS A 131 -5.76 -4.83 2.43
C HIS A 131 -5.41 -3.51 3.09
N ILE A 132 -4.53 -2.73 2.44
CA ILE A 132 -3.95 -1.49 2.95
C ILE A 132 -3.86 -0.49 1.79
N ALA A 133 -3.92 0.80 2.11
CA ALA A 133 -3.63 1.87 1.15
C ALA A 133 -2.64 2.87 1.76
N THR A 134 -1.64 3.28 0.99
CA THR A 134 -0.76 4.39 1.34
C THR A 134 -1.39 5.68 0.83
N VAL A 135 -2.05 6.40 1.73
CA VAL A 135 -2.87 7.58 1.37
C VAL A 135 -2.16 8.86 1.81
N PRO A 136 -1.86 9.80 0.88
CA PRO A 136 -1.32 11.10 1.25
C PRO A 136 -2.29 11.86 2.16
N TYR A 137 -1.77 12.61 3.14
CA TYR A 137 -2.59 13.37 4.10
C TYR A 137 -3.63 14.27 3.42
N LYS A 138 -3.23 14.97 2.34
CA LYS A 138 -4.14 15.78 1.54
C LYS A 138 -5.35 15.01 1.00
N VAL A 139 -5.15 13.76 0.62
CA VAL A 139 -6.26 12.90 0.14
C VAL A 139 -7.17 12.53 1.30
N ILE A 140 -6.61 12.24 2.49
CA ILE A 140 -7.42 11.98 3.69
C ILE A 140 -8.30 13.19 4.02
N GLU A 141 -7.75 14.41 3.96
CA GLU A 141 -8.56 15.63 4.15
C GLU A 141 -9.66 15.76 3.09
N GLN A 142 -9.37 15.44 1.82
CA GLN A 142 -10.38 15.46 0.76
C GLN A 142 -11.51 14.47 1.02
N MET A 143 -11.22 13.30 1.58
CA MET A 143 -12.22 12.26 1.88
C MET A 143 -13.25 12.71 2.93
N THR A 144 -12.93 13.71 3.76
CA THR A 144 -13.86 14.24 4.77
C THR A 144 -14.82 15.31 4.23
N LYS A 145 -14.59 15.83 3.02
CA LYS A 145 -15.32 16.98 2.47
C LYS A 145 -16.46 16.53 1.57
N HIS A 146 -17.66 17.02 1.86
CA HIS A 146 -18.81 16.83 0.99
C HIS A 146 -19.78 18.01 1.13
N PRO A 147 -20.27 18.61 0.03
CA PRO A 147 -21.19 19.77 0.09
C PRO A 147 -22.48 19.52 0.88
N LEU A 148 -23.02 18.30 0.83
CA LEU A 148 -24.21 17.94 1.60
C LEU A 148 -23.94 17.79 3.10
N THR A 149 -22.72 17.47 3.49
CA THR A 149 -22.31 17.47 4.90
C THR A 149 -22.31 18.90 5.44
N ASP A 150 -21.71 19.83 4.69
CA ASP A 150 -21.65 21.23 5.08
C ASP A 150 -23.08 21.84 5.19
N ALA A 151 -23.91 21.63 4.18
CA ALA A 151 -25.31 22.07 4.19
C ALA A 151 -26.13 21.42 5.32
N GLY A 152 -25.88 20.15 5.61
CA GLY A 152 -26.51 19.44 6.73
C GLY A 152 -26.13 20.03 8.10
N ILE A 153 -24.85 20.36 8.28
CA ILE A 153 -24.35 21.01 9.50
C ILE A 153 -25.00 22.39 9.67
N GLU A 154 -25.03 23.21 8.63
CA GLU A 154 -25.68 24.53 8.65
C GLU A 154 -27.16 24.42 9.04
N LYS A 155 -27.87 23.46 8.44
CA LYS A 155 -29.28 23.20 8.77
C LYS A 155 -29.44 22.80 10.24
N PHE A 156 -28.63 21.86 10.74
CA PHE A 156 -28.71 21.40 12.13
C PHE A 156 -28.44 22.55 13.11
N GLN A 157 -27.48 23.43 12.81
CA GLN A 157 -27.20 24.62 13.61
C GLN A 157 -28.39 25.60 13.61
N ALA A 158 -29.02 25.83 12.44
CA ALA A 158 -30.20 26.69 12.35
C ALA A 158 -31.38 26.12 13.15
N ASP A 159 -31.66 24.83 13.03
CA ASP A 159 -32.73 24.15 13.75
C ASP A 159 -32.47 24.19 15.27
N TYR A 160 -31.22 24.00 15.70
CA TYR A 160 -30.84 24.09 17.12
C TYR A 160 -31.08 25.50 17.69
N ARG A 161 -30.62 26.55 17.00
CA ARG A 161 -30.81 27.95 17.43
C ARG A 161 -32.28 28.33 17.50
N ALA A 162 -33.10 27.83 16.57
CA ALA A 162 -34.53 28.09 16.56
C ALA A 162 -35.26 27.55 17.81
N VAL A 163 -34.76 26.45 18.40
CA VAL A 163 -35.37 25.81 19.55
C VAL A 163 -34.76 26.27 20.89
N PHE A 164 -33.44 26.40 20.94
CA PHE A 164 -32.70 26.63 22.20
C PHE A 164 -32.08 28.03 22.33
N GLY A 165 -32.04 28.79 21.24
CA GLY A 165 -31.32 30.07 21.18
C GLY A 165 -29.81 29.84 20.99
N ASP A 166 -29.03 30.95 20.95
CA ASP A 166 -27.58 30.93 20.82
C ASP A 166 -26.89 30.51 22.10
#